data_de17902add45b90fcd432225be66f562
#
_entry.id   de17902add45b90fcd432225be66f562
#
_cell.length_a   1.000
_cell.length_b   1.000
_cell.length_c   1.000
_cell.angle_alpha   90.00
_cell.angle_beta   90.00
_cell.angle_gamma   90.00
#
_symmetry.space_group_name_H-M   'P 1'
#
loop_
_entity.id
_entity.type
_entity.pdbx_description
1 polymer ?
#
loop_
_entity_poly.entity_id
_entity_poly.type
_entity_poly.pdbx_seq_one_letter_code
_entity_poly.pdbx_strand_id
1 'polypeptide(L)'
;QAHNVFVDTSNARLYACGPNSDALKVFSLQDPEKPILLKTYNDISYVHDIYANGDTVYLNCGNDGFYIVDMADTSNFQTLGSLTLYPDQGYNHNGWLTNNGGTYVFTDENYGRKVKICDVSDFGNISILSTLTSGVSDSSVAHNAFIMDNILYLSYYNDGFQMFDISDPVNPVKIGYYDTFLPNQKDDFRGAWGCYPFFGNGIVAISDRNSGLYILNVSAALTS
;
A
#
# COMPACT_ATOMS: atom_id res chain seq x y z
N GLN A 1 -3.19 -9.85 18.71
CA GLN A 1 -2.06 -9.59 17.78
C GLN A 1 -2.67 -9.33 16.40
N ALA A 2 -2.26 -8.27 15.71
CA ALA A 2 -2.60 -7.99 14.32
C ALA A 2 -1.34 -8.06 13.47
N HIS A 3 -1.50 -8.29 12.16
CA HIS A 3 -0.39 -8.23 11.21
C HIS A 3 -0.04 -6.77 10.92
N ASN A 4 -1.04 -5.97 10.56
CA ASN A 4 -0.89 -4.54 10.33
C ASN A 4 -2.05 -3.76 10.96
N VAL A 5 -1.90 -2.43 11.05
CA VAL A 5 -2.93 -1.52 11.55
C VAL A 5 -2.99 -0.26 10.69
N PHE A 6 -4.20 0.24 10.49
CA PHE A 6 -4.45 1.55 9.89
C PHE A 6 -5.31 2.40 10.83
N VAL A 7 -4.89 3.64 11.05
CA VAL A 7 -5.63 4.60 11.90
C VAL A 7 -6.28 5.65 11.00
N ASP A 8 -7.59 5.60 10.91
CA ASP A 8 -8.39 6.63 10.25
C ASP A 8 -8.79 7.70 11.28
N THR A 9 -8.11 8.82 11.24
CA THR A 9 -8.37 9.94 12.15
C THR A 9 -9.66 10.70 11.79
N SER A 10 -10.14 10.59 10.55
CA SER A 10 -11.35 11.29 10.09
C SER A 10 -12.62 10.70 10.70
N ASN A 11 -12.66 9.37 10.82
CA ASN A 11 -13.78 8.62 11.39
C ASN A 11 -13.52 8.10 12.81
N ALA A 12 -12.34 8.43 13.39
CA ALA A 12 -11.89 7.90 14.68
C ALA A 12 -12.00 6.36 14.72
N ARG A 13 -11.43 5.68 13.71
CA ARG A 13 -11.43 4.22 13.59
C ARG A 13 -10.00 3.66 13.54
N LEU A 14 -9.83 2.49 14.13
CA LEU A 14 -8.66 1.63 13.99
C LEU A 14 -9.08 0.36 13.26
N TYR A 15 -8.37 0.06 12.20
CA TYR A 15 -8.48 -1.18 11.46
C TYR A 15 -7.28 -2.06 11.80
N ALA A 16 -7.53 -3.27 12.29
CA ALA A 16 -6.51 -4.25 12.62
C ALA A 16 -6.59 -5.42 11.63
N CYS A 17 -5.60 -5.51 10.76
CA CYS A 17 -5.52 -6.49 9.68
C CYS A 17 -4.98 -7.83 10.19
N GLY A 18 -5.58 -8.94 9.77
CA GLY A 18 -5.14 -10.31 10.08
C GLY A 18 -4.98 -10.61 11.57
N PRO A 19 -5.90 -10.19 12.47
CA PRO A 19 -5.74 -10.45 13.89
C PRO A 19 -6.10 -11.89 14.23
N ASN A 20 -5.09 -12.68 14.60
CA ASN A 20 -5.24 -14.12 14.90
C ASN A 20 -5.82 -14.90 13.72
N SER A 21 -7.10 -15.37 13.85
CA SER A 21 -7.83 -16.10 12.80
C SER A 21 -8.86 -15.25 12.06
N ASP A 22 -9.01 -13.97 12.43
CA ASP A 22 -9.97 -13.08 11.78
C ASP A 22 -9.30 -12.32 10.63
N ALA A 23 -10.07 -11.98 9.59
CA ALA A 23 -9.56 -11.23 8.47
C ALA A 23 -9.30 -9.76 8.84
N LEU A 24 -10.25 -9.12 9.51
CA LEU A 24 -10.16 -7.72 9.92
C LEU A 24 -10.99 -7.46 11.19
N LYS A 25 -10.46 -6.62 12.07
CA LYS A 25 -11.22 -6.03 13.18
C LYS A 25 -11.24 -4.52 13.09
N VAL A 26 -12.43 -3.94 13.26
CA VAL A 26 -12.65 -2.50 13.28
C VAL A 26 -12.97 -2.04 14.67
N PHE A 27 -12.24 -1.05 15.18
CA PHE A 27 -12.41 -0.48 16.50
C PHE A 27 -12.78 1.00 16.42
N SER A 28 -13.59 1.47 17.35
CA SER A 28 -13.78 2.90 17.60
C SER A 28 -12.60 3.46 18.38
N LEU A 29 -12.11 4.61 17.94
CA LEU A 29 -11.14 5.46 18.63
C LEU A 29 -11.76 6.77 19.12
N GLN A 30 -13.09 6.82 19.37
CA GLN A 30 -13.73 8.01 19.99
C GLN A 30 -13.07 8.34 21.34
N ASP A 31 -12.67 7.32 22.07
CA ASP A 31 -11.71 7.40 23.18
C ASP A 31 -10.48 6.57 22.78
N PRO A 32 -9.39 7.21 22.32
CA PRO A 32 -8.22 6.47 21.83
C PRO A 32 -7.45 5.71 22.92
N GLU A 33 -7.67 6.04 24.20
CA GLU A 33 -7.11 5.29 25.34
C GLU A 33 -7.90 4.01 25.63
N LYS A 34 -9.12 3.90 25.09
CA LYS A 34 -10.04 2.76 25.31
C LYS A 34 -10.71 2.33 23.99
N PRO A 35 -9.97 1.77 23.03
CA PRO A 35 -10.54 1.29 21.78
C PRO A 35 -11.67 0.26 22.03
N ILE A 36 -12.82 0.46 21.38
CA ILE A 36 -13.98 -0.42 21.48
C ILE A 36 -14.14 -1.17 20.17
N LEU A 37 -14.19 -2.51 20.21
CA LEU A 37 -14.47 -3.33 19.03
C LEU A 37 -15.87 -3.01 18.50
N LEU A 38 -15.95 -2.56 17.23
CA LEU A 38 -17.20 -2.30 16.51
C LEU A 38 -17.64 -3.53 15.72
N LYS A 39 -16.71 -4.14 14.99
CA LYS A 39 -17.00 -5.24 14.07
C LYS A 39 -15.80 -6.15 13.88
N THR A 40 -16.04 -7.45 13.79
CA THR A 40 -15.15 -8.42 13.16
C THR A 40 -15.70 -8.71 11.76
N TYR A 41 -14.84 -8.60 10.73
CA TYR A 41 -15.18 -8.81 9.33
C TYR A 41 -14.41 -10.02 8.80
N ASN A 42 -15.13 -11.03 8.32
CA ASN A 42 -14.60 -12.31 7.85
C ASN A 42 -15.25 -12.75 6.52
N ASP A 43 -15.79 -11.79 5.74
CA ASP A 43 -16.37 -12.10 4.42
C ASP A 43 -15.28 -12.39 3.36
N ILE A 44 -14.02 -12.11 3.72
CA ILE A 44 -12.80 -12.44 2.98
C ILE A 44 -11.91 -13.27 3.90
N SER A 45 -11.07 -14.14 3.38
CA SER A 45 -10.29 -15.06 4.21
C SER A 45 -9.20 -14.36 5.02
N TYR A 46 -8.58 -13.31 4.44
CA TYR A 46 -7.47 -12.58 5.07
C TYR A 46 -7.34 -11.15 4.51
N VAL A 47 -7.15 -10.19 5.37
CA VAL A 47 -6.76 -8.82 5.00
C VAL A 47 -5.34 -8.60 5.47
N HIS A 48 -4.41 -8.37 4.53
CA HIS A 48 -3.01 -8.14 4.83
C HIS A 48 -2.76 -6.68 5.22
N ASP A 49 -3.28 -5.76 4.41
CA ASP A 49 -3.15 -4.33 4.61
C ASP A 49 -4.39 -3.59 4.12
N ILE A 50 -4.50 -2.31 4.45
CA ILE A 50 -5.70 -1.50 4.22
C ILE A 50 -5.34 -0.03 4.05
N TYR A 51 -6.10 0.65 3.19
CA TYR A 51 -6.18 2.09 3.13
C TYR A 51 -7.64 2.52 3.30
N ALA A 52 -7.91 3.50 4.16
CA ALA A 52 -9.25 4.04 4.35
C ALA A 52 -9.32 5.50 3.89
N ASN A 53 -10.38 5.83 3.14
CA ASN A 53 -10.75 7.17 2.75
C ASN A 53 -12.21 7.41 3.14
N GLY A 54 -12.42 7.97 4.31
CA GLY A 54 -13.74 8.03 4.94
C GLY A 54 -14.27 6.62 5.19
N ASP A 55 -15.52 6.37 4.82
CA ASP A 55 -16.14 5.06 4.99
C ASP A 55 -15.79 4.06 3.88
N THR A 56 -15.15 4.50 2.80
CA THR A 56 -14.67 3.62 1.73
C THR A 56 -13.29 3.07 2.07
N VAL A 57 -13.20 1.76 2.14
CA VAL A 57 -12.02 1.05 2.60
C VAL A 57 -11.48 0.12 1.53
N TYR A 58 -10.20 0.24 1.24
CA TYR A 58 -9.45 -0.49 0.21
C TYR A 58 -8.64 -1.58 0.87
N LEU A 59 -8.96 -2.84 0.60
CA LEU A 59 -8.38 -4.01 1.26
C LEU A 59 -7.42 -4.75 0.34
N ASN A 60 -6.18 -4.91 0.80
CA ASN A 60 -5.18 -5.76 0.17
C ASN A 60 -5.22 -7.15 0.84
N CYS A 61 -5.71 -8.16 0.11
CA CYS A 61 -6.17 -9.43 0.70
C CYS A 61 -5.31 -10.63 0.31
N GLY A 62 -4.00 -10.42 0.08
CA GLY A 62 -3.09 -11.50 -0.25
C GLY A 62 -3.50 -12.27 -1.51
N ASN A 63 -3.71 -13.58 -1.39
CA ASN A 63 -4.09 -14.43 -2.51
C ASN A 63 -5.55 -14.21 -2.98
N ASP A 64 -6.38 -13.57 -2.17
CA ASP A 64 -7.77 -13.26 -2.54
C ASP A 64 -7.87 -12.00 -3.42
N GLY A 65 -6.76 -11.24 -3.56
CA GLY A 65 -6.69 -10.06 -4.40
C GLY A 65 -7.08 -8.77 -3.68
N PHE A 66 -7.75 -7.86 -4.39
CA PHE A 66 -8.07 -6.51 -3.94
C PHE A 66 -9.57 -6.31 -3.84
N TYR A 67 -10.03 -5.64 -2.77
CA TYR A 67 -11.44 -5.35 -2.52
C TYR A 67 -11.63 -3.90 -2.08
N ILE A 68 -12.78 -3.32 -2.44
CA ILE A 68 -13.26 -2.02 -1.98
C ILE A 68 -14.57 -2.25 -1.24
N VAL A 69 -14.64 -1.78 0.00
CA VAL A 69 -15.76 -2.07 0.91
C VAL A 69 -16.26 -0.76 1.53
N ASP A 70 -17.57 -0.55 1.51
CA ASP A 70 -18.23 0.47 2.32
C ASP A 70 -18.36 -0.06 3.76
N MET A 71 -17.77 0.66 4.69
CA MET A 71 -17.78 0.35 6.12
C MET A 71 -18.52 1.40 6.97
N ALA A 72 -19.41 2.21 6.36
CA ALA A 72 -20.20 3.21 7.06
C ALA A 72 -21.10 2.58 8.14
N ASP A 73 -21.85 1.56 7.76
CA ASP A 73 -22.71 0.80 8.67
C ASP A 73 -21.96 -0.39 9.27
N THR A 74 -21.56 -0.26 10.53
CA THR A 74 -20.85 -1.34 11.27
C THR A 74 -21.69 -2.59 11.46
N SER A 75 -23.02 -2.56 11.25
CA SER A 75 -23.87 -3.75 11.28
C SER A 75 -23.77 -4.55 9.99
N ASN A 76 -23.50 -3.89 8.85
CA ASN A 76 -23.54 -4.50 7.52
C ASN A 76 -22.59 -3.81 6.53
N PHE A 77 -21.33 -4.27 6.45
CA PHE A 77 -20.38 -3.80 5.46
C PHE A 77 -20.73 -4.28 4.05
N GLN A 78 -20.55 -3.43 3.05
CA GLN A 78 -20.94 -3.71 1.67
C GLN A 78 -19.72 -3.73 0.75
N THR A 79 -19.48 -4.83 0.04
CA THR A 79 -18.48 -4.85 -1.03
C THR A 79 -18.96 -3.98 -2.20
N LEU A 80 -18.20 -2.94 -2.51
CA LEU A 80 -18.47 -2.02 -3.62
C LEU A 80 -17.84 -2.50 -4.93
N GLY A 81 -16.70 -3.17 -4.83
CA GLY A 81 -15.97 -3.70 -5.98
C GLY A 81 -14.82 -4.61 -5.57
N SER A 82 -14.30 -5.35 -6.53
CA SER A 82 -13.15 -6.22 -6.32
C SER A 82 -12.35 -6.46 -7.60
N LEU A 83 -11.07 -6.76 -7.44
CA LEU A 83 -10.17 -7.19 -8.50
C LEU A 83 -9.44 -8.44 -8.02
N THR A 84 -10.04 -9.61 -8.26
CA THR A 84 -9.57 -10.91 -7.74
C THR A 84 -8.78 -11.72 -8.77
N LEU A 85 -8.85 -11.32 -10.05
CA LEU A 85 -8.08 -11.90 -11.15
C LEU A 85 -7.54 -10.76 -12.02
N TYR A 86 -6.22 -10.67 -12.15
CA TYR A 86 -5.56 -9.65 -12.94
C TYR A 86 -4.23 -10.15 -13.52
N PRO A 87 -3.72 -9.53 -14.59
CA PRO A 87 -2.45 -9.92 -15.19
C PRO A 87 -1.29 -9.83 -14.19
N ASP A 88 -0.39 -10.82 -14.23
CA ASP A 88 0.79 -10.88 -13.36
C ASP A 88 0.45 -10.80 -11.87
N GLN A 89 -0.65 -11.47 -11.47
CA GLN A 89 -1.13 -11.51 -10.10
C GLN A 89 -0.12 -12.20 -9.18
N GLY A 90 0.07 -11.62 -8.01
CA GLY A 90 0.82 -12.19 -6.90
C GLY A 90 0.05 -12.08 -5.59
N TYR A 91 0.80 -11.99 -4.49
CA TYR A 91 0.26 -11.77 -3.15
C TYR A 91 -0.01 -10.28 -2.95
N ASN A 92 -1.29 -9.89 -3.07
CA ASN A 92 -1.75 -8.50 -2.94
C ASN A 92 -1.48 -7.99 -1.53
N HIS A 93 -0.46 -7.12 -1.40
CA HIS A 93 0.22 -6.88 -0.14
C HIS A 93 -0.19 -5.56 0.52
N ASN A 94 0.08 -4.46 -0.15
CA ASN A 94 -0.12 -3.10 0.35
C ASN A 94 -0.54 -2.18 -0.79
N GLY A 95 -1.21 -1.07 -0.48
CA GLY A 95 -1.54 -0.09 -1.50
C GLY A 95 -1.99 1.24 -0.93
N TRP A 96 -2.10 2.24 -1.82
CA TRP A 96 -2.46 3.61 -1.47
C TRP A 96 -3.29 4.27 -2.57
N LEU A 97 -4.23 5.13 -2.16
CA LEU A 97 -5.10 5.90 -3.05
C LEU A 97 -4.51 7.27 -3.35
N THR A 98 -4.64 7.74 -4.57
CA THR A 98 -4.34 9.14 -4.93
C THR A 98 -5.32 10.12 -4.29
N ASN A 99 -4.90 11.36 -4.10
CA ASN A 99 -5.72 12.41 -3.48
C ASN A 99 -7.03 12.68 -4.23
N ASN A 100 -7.06 12.47 -5.56
CA ASN A 100 -8.27 12.64 -6.37
C ASN A 100 -9.25 11.45 -6.28
N GLY A 101 -8.85 10.35 -5.61
CA GLY A 101 -9.69 9.18 -5.39
C GLY A 101 -9.89 8.27 -6.62
N GLY A 102 -9.30 8.60 -7.77
CA GLY A 102 -9.52 7.85 -9.02
C GLY A 102 -8.50 6.75 -9.29
N THR A 103 -7.34 6.80 -8.66
CA THR A 103 -6.24 5.85 -8.90
C THR A 103 -5.78 5.21 -7.61
N TYR A 104 -5.69 3.89 -7.61
CA TYR A 104 -5.12 3.10 -6.51
C TYR A 104 -3.88 2.36 -6.99
N VAL A 105 -2.81 2.44 -6.22
CA VAL A 105 -1.57 1.70 -6.51
C VAL A 105 -1.42 0.60 -5.48
N PHE A 106 -1.11 -0.61 -5.93
CA PHE A 106 -0.80 -1.70 -5.00
C PHE A 106 0.41 -2.54 -5.43
N THR A 107 1.03 -3.16 -4.44
CA THR A 107 2.15 -4.08 -4.60
C THR A 107 1.68 -5.52 -4.46
N ASP A 108 2.32 -6.42 -5.20
CA ASP A 108 2.26 -7.87 -4.99
C ASP A 108 3.61 -8.34 -4.43
N GLU A 109 3.63 -8.82 -3.19
CA GLU A 109 4.87 -9.20 -2.49
C GLU A 109 5.37 -10.59 -2.92
N ASN A 110 5.68 -10.72 -4.20
CA ASN A 110 6.31 -11.91 -4.78
C ASN A 110 7.45 -11.53 -5.70
N TYR A 111 8.37 -12.46 -5.89
CA TYR A 111 9.51 -12.28 -6.79
C TYR A 111 9.07 -11.94 -8.20
N GLY A 112 9.64 -10.84 -8.74
CA GLY A 112 9.44 -10.39 -10.10
C GLY A 112 8.03 -9.89 -10.42
N ARG A 113 7.14 -9.74 -9.44
CA ARG A 113 5.81 -9.16 -9.67
C ARG A 113 5.87 -7.65 -9.77
N LYS A 114 5.13 -7.14 -10.72
CA LYS A 114 5.06 -5.70 -10.99
C LYS A 114 4.10 -5.02 -10.02
N VAL A 115 4.38 -3.77 -9.67
CA VAL A 115 3.43 -2.87 -9.01
C VAL A 115 2.31 -2.54 -9.98
N LYS A 116 1.06 -2.53 -9.53
CA LYS A 116 -0.14 -2.23 -10.33
C LYS A 116 -0.64 -0.83 -10.03
N ILE A 117 -0.97 -0.09 -11.09
CA ILE A 117 -1.66 1.19 -11.02
C ILE A 117 -3.05 0.97 -11.61
N CYS A 118 -4.09 1.20 -10.81
CA CYS A 118 -5.46 0.84 -11.12
C CYS A 118 -6.37 2.06 -11.19
N ASP A 119 -7.27 2.08 -12.18
CA ASP A 119 -8.44 2.92 -12.16
C ASP A 119 -9.46 2.34 -11.17
N VAL A 120 -9.84 3.14 -10.19
CA VAL A 120 -10.86 2.83 -9.18
C VAL A 120 -11.96 3.89 -9.16
N SER A 121 -12.10 4.69 -10.22
CA SER A 121 -13.14 5.71 -10.34
C SER A 121 -14.53 5.11 -10.49
N ASP A 122 -14.64 3.90 -11.03
CA ASP A 122 -15.85 3.07 -11.05
C ASP A 122 -15.56 1.75 -10.32
N PHE A 123 -16.09 1.62 -9.12
CA PHE A 123 -15.89 0.41 -8.30
C PHE A 123 -16.47 -0.85 -8.94
N GLY A 124 -17.48 -0.72 -9.81
CA GLY A 124 -18.02 -1.85 -10.57
C GLY A 124 -17.15 -2.30 -11.73
N ASN A 125 -16.13 -1.51 -12.11
CA ASN A 125 -15.25 -1.79 -13.25
C ASN A 125 -13.79 -1.41 -12.95
N ILE A 126 -13.21 -1.97 -11.90
CA ILE A 126 -11.80 -1.75 -11.55
C ILE A 126 -10.90 -2.32 -12.63
N SER A 127 -9.95 -1.53 -13.13
CA SER A 127 -9.05 -1.95 -14.20
C SER A 127 -7.60 -1.52 -13.94
N ILE A 128 -6.63 -2.31 -14.44
CA ILE A 128 -5.22 -1.96 -14.40
C ILE A 128 -4.91 -1.02 -15.56
N LEU A 129 -4.47 0.20 -15.24
CA LEU A 129 -4.04 1.21 -16.21
C LEU A 129 -2.63 0.95 -16.71
N SER A 130 -1.72 0.65 -15.79
CA SER A 130 -0.32 0.36 -16.09
C SER A 130 0.33 -0.47 -14.98
N THR A 131 1.56 -0.88 -15.24
CA THR A 131 2.41 -1.57 -14.26
C THR A 131 3.81 -0.98 -14.29
N LEU A 132 4.52 -1.03 -13.16
CA LEU A 132 5.91 -0.60 -13.08
C LEU A 132 6.77 -1.59 -12.29
N THR A 133 8.09 -1.48 -12.49
CA THR A 133 9.11 -2.18 -11.71
C THR A 133 10.16 -1.17 -11.26
N SER A 134 11.06 -1.60 -10.38
CA SER A 134 12.24 -0.79 -10.02
C SER A 134 13.15 -0.48 -11.22
N GLY A 135 13.16 -1.36 -12.24
CA GLY A 135 14.09 -1.29 -13.36
C GLY A 135 15.54 -1.66 -12.97
N VAL A 136 15.75 -2.23 -11.78
CA VAL A 136 17.08 -2.65 -11.28
C VAL A 136 17.24 -4.17 -11.40
N SER A 137 16.31 -4.95 -10.85
CA SER A 137 16.32 -6.41 -10.92
C SER A 137 14.95 -6.94 -11.29
N ASP A 138 14.90 -7.91 -12.21
CA ASP A 138 13.66 -8.57 -12.62
C ASP A 138 13.10 -9.53 -11.56
N SER A 139 13.89 -9.88 -10.55
CA SER A 139 13.49 -10.77 -9.44
C SER A 139 13.21 -10.05 -8.13
N SER A 140 13.44 -8.75 -8.05
CA SER A 140 13.20 -7.99 -6.83
C SER A 140 11.71 -7.83 -6.50
N VAL A 141 11.42 -7.51 -5.25
CA VAL A 141 10.06 -7.50 -4.69
C VAL A 141 9.71 -6.10 -4.22
N ALA A 142 8.60 -5.55 -4.72
CA ALA A 142 7.99 -4.35 -4.17
C ALA A 142 7.30 -4.70 -2.83
N HIS A 143 7.46 -3.83 -1.82
CA HIS A 143 6.86 -4.04 -0.52
C HIS A 143 5.78 -3.00 -0.20
N ASN A 144 6.12 -1.82 0.28
CA ASN A 144 5.13 -0.81 0.68
C ASN A 144 5.10 0.38 -0.29
N ALA A 145 3.89 0.76 -0.67
CA ALA A 145 3.56 1.89 -1.50
C ALA A 145 2.85 2.98 -0.70
N PHE A 146 3.29 4.23 -0.85
CA PHE A 146 2.61 5.41 -0.33
C PHE A 146 2.51 6.45 -1.43
N ILE A 147 1.43 7.21 -1.45
CA ILE A 147 1.24 8.31 -2.40
C ILE A 147 1.07 9.61 -1.63
N MET A 148 1.81 10.62 -2.04
CA MET A 148 1.62 11.99 -1.60
C MET A 148 1.58 12.88 -2.84
N ASP A 149 0.49 13.60 -3.02
CA ASP A 149 0.14 14.30 -4.25
C ASP A 149 0.08 13.28 -5.43
N ASN A 150 0.87 13.43 -6.46
CA ASN A 150 0.97 12.49 -7.57
C ASN A 150 2.30 11.72 -7.57
N ILE A 151 3.00 11.68 -6.45
CA ILE A 151 4.26 10.97 -6.33
C ILE A 151 4.05 9.68 -5.55
N LEU A 152 4.44 8.58 -6.15
CA LEU A 152 4.49 7.26 -5.56
C LEU A 152 5.86 7.03 -4.93
N TYR A 153 5.86 6.68 -3.66
CA TYR A 153 7.02 6.32 -2.84
C TYR A 153 6.96 4.83 -2.55
N LEU A 154 7.98 4.09 -2.96
CA LEU A 154 8.03 2.63 -2.84
C LEU A 154 9.26 2.17 -2.06
N SER A 155 9.07 1.32 -1.07
CA SER A 155 10.12 0.44 -0.59
C SER A 155 10.14 -0.82 -1.46
N TYR A 156 11.33 -1.18 -1.98
CA TYR A 156 11.48 -2.21 -3.01
C TYR A 156 12.57 -3.21 -2.63
N TYR A 157 12.55 -3.67 -1.39
CA TYR A 157 13.54 -4.59 -0.79
C TYR A 157 14.97 -4.34 -1.29
N ASN A 158 15.57 -5.30 -1.99
CA ASN A 158 16.96 -5.24 -2.48
C ASN A 158 17.25 -4.12 -3.50
N ASP A 159 16.22 -3.58 -4.15
CA ASP A 159 16.36 -2.46 -5.07
C ASP A 159 16.24 -1.11 -4.36
N GLY A 160 16.09 -1.14 -3.03
CA GLY A 160 16.07 0.04 -2.18
C GLY A 160 14.77 0.84 -2.28
N PHE A 161 14.89 2.14 -2.15
CA PHE A 161 13.78 3.08 -2.23
C PHE A 161 13.63 3.63 -3.66
N GLN A 162 12.39 3.70 -4.15
CA GLN A 162 12.05 4.14 -5.50
C GLN A 162 10.98 5.22 -5.47
N MET A 163 11.06 6.20 -6.38
CA MET A 163 10.07 7.26 -6.53
C MET A 163 9.60 7.36 -7.99
N PHE A 164 8.29 7.53 -8.17
CA PHE A 164 7.68 7.69 -9.49
C PHE A 164 6.68 8.84 -9.48
N ASP A 165 6.70 9.66 -10.53
CA ASP A 165 5.60 10.55 -10.86
C ASP A 165 4.51 9.73 -11.56
N ILE A 166 3.31 9.75 -11.01
CA ILE A 166 2.11 9.07 -11.49
C ILE A 166 1.00 10.06 -11.88
N SER A 167 1.36 11.30 -12.21
CA SER A 167 0.41 12.32 -12.71
C SER A 167 -0.31 11.83 -13.96
N ASP A 168 0.39 11.09 -14.82
CA ASP A 168 -0.19 10.25 -15.85
C ASP A 168 -0.10 8.78 -15.41
N PRO A 169 -1.18 8.20 -14.86
CA PRO A 169 -1.14 6.84 -14.32
C PRO A 169 -0.97 5.76 -15.40
N VAL A 170 -1.12 6.10 -16.67
CA VAL A 170 -0.87 5.18 -17.80
C VAL A 170 0.62 5.15 -18.17
N ASN A 171 1.34 6.26 -17.94
CA ASN A 171 2.75 6.41 -18.25
C ASN A 171 3.55 6.90 -17.03
N PRO A 172 3.69 6.10 -15.96
CA PRO A 172 4.43 6.49 -14.76
C PRO A 172 5.91 6.73 -15.09
N VAL A 173 6.50 7.78 -14.52
CA VAL A 173 7.88 8.18 -14.75
C VAL A 173 8.70 8.03 -13.48
N LYS A 174 9.81 7.29 -13.53
CA LYS A 174 10.74 7.21 -12.40
C LYS A 174 11.49 8.55 -12.26
N ILE A 175 11.39 9.16 -11.08
CA ILE A 175 11.99 10.48 -10.78
C ILE A 175 13.10 10.41 -9.73
N GLY A 176 13.23 9.31 -9.00
CA GLY A 176 14.28 9.17 -8.00
C GLY A 176 14.42 7.74 -7.47
N TYR A 177 15.57 7.51 -6.84
CA TYR A 177 15.84 6.25 -6.11
C TYR A 177 16.96 6.45 -5.11
N TYR A 178 17.02 5.53 -4.15
CA TYR A 178 18.15 5.39 -3.24
C TYR A 178 18.38 3.91 -2.92
N ASP A 179 19.56 3.38 -3.28
CA ASP A 179 19.92 1.99 -2.99
C ASP A 179 20.34 1.87 -1.51
N THR A 180 19.51 1.20 -0.72
CA THR A 180 19.80 0.92 0.70
C THR A 180 20.53 -0.41 0.88
N PHE A 181 20.65 -1.23 -0.18
CA PHE A 181 21.19 -2.58 -0.13
C PHE A 181 22.24 -2.83 -1.22
N LEU A 182 23.50 -2.54 -0.92
CA LEU A 182 24.61 -2.60 -1.87
C LEU A 182 25.07 -4.01 -2.32
N PRO A 183 24.79 -5.14 -1.60
CA PRO A 183 25.16 -6.47 -2.09
C PRO A 183 24.57 -6.78 -3.47
N ASN A 184 25.32 -7.58 -4.26
CA ASN A 184 24.92 -7.92 -5.64
C ASN A 184 23.75 -8.89 -5.73
N GLN A 185 23.41 -9.60 -4.65
CA GLN A 185 22.27 -10.51 -4.62
C GLN A 185 20.98 -9.71 -4.42
N LYS A 186 20.05 -9.81 -5.39
CA LYS A 186 18.83 -9.01 -5.48
C LYS A 186 17.55 -9.88 -5.53
N ASP A 187 17.58 -11.05 -4.90
CA ASP A 187 16.53 -12.07 -4.99
C ASP A 187 16.03 -12.56 -3.62
N ASP A 188 15.97 -11.66 -2.63
CA ASP A 188 15.45 -11.97 -1.30
C ASP A 188 14.72 -10.76 -0.67
N PHE A 189 14.21 -10.96 0.54
CA PHE A 189 13.47 -9.96 1.31
C PHE A 189 14.39 -9.12 2.22
N ARG A 190 15.56 -8.70 1.74
CA ARG A 190 16.50 -7.79 2.43
C ARG A 190 16.42 -6.40 1.82
N GLY A 191 16.94 -5.38 2.53
CA GLY A 191 16.95 -4.00 2.08
C GLY A 191 15.73 -3.22 2.55
N ALA A 192 15.23 -2.30 1.72
CA ALA A 192 14.16 -1.37 2.07
C ALA A 192 12.82 -2.08 2.29
N TRP A 193 12.36 -2.09 3.54
CA TRP A 193 11.12 -2.73 3.97
C TRP A 193 9.94 -1.76 4.00
N GLY A 194 10.13 -0.54 4.50
CA GLY A 194 9.11 0.48 4.57
C GLY A 194 9.65 1.86 4.24
N CYS A 195 8.78 2.77 3.85
CA CYS A 195 9.09 4.18 3.70
C CYS A 195 7.96 5.02 4.29
N TYR A 196 8.29 6.24 4.75
CA TYR A 196 7.32 7.18 5.28
C TYR A 196 7.61 8.59 4.73
N PRO A 197 6.79 9.07 3.77
CA PRO A 197 7.03 10.36 3.10
C PRO A 197 6.34 11.57 3.76
N PHE A 198 5.50 11.38 4.79
CA PHE A 198 4.56 12.39 5.28
C PHE A 198 5.13 13.37 6.31
N PHE A 199 6.47 13.54 6.40
CA PHE A 199 7.06 14.57 7.27
C PHE A 199 6.96 15.99 6.70
N GLY A 200 6.73 16.11 5.37
CA GLY A 200 6.83 17.38 4.66
C GLY A 200 8.29 17.78 4.33
N ASN A 201 8.44 18.89 3.60
CA ASN A 201 9.75 19.46 3.22
C ASN A 201 10.70 18.49 2.48
N GLY A 202 10.14 17.51 1.75
CA GLY A 202 10.92 16.53 0.99
C GLY A 202 11.72 15.55 1.86
N ILE A 203 11.36 15.35 3.10
CA ILE A 203 11.99 14.35 3.99
C ILE A 203 11.23 13.04 3.93
N VAL A 204 11.97 11.94 3.73
CA VAL A 204 11.45 10.57 3.74
C VAL A 204 12.28 9.72 4.69
N ALA A 205 11.61 8.97 5.56
CA ALA A 205 12.25 7.93 6.37
C ALA A 205 12.09 6.58 5.68
N ILE A 206 13.15 5.77 5.67
CA ILE A 206 13.13 4.41 5.11
C ILE A 206 13.61 3.44 6.19
N SER A 207 12.79 2.45 6.51
CA SER A 207 13.19 1.33 7.34
C SER A 207 13.81 0.24 6.47
N ASP A 208 15.05 -0.12 6.76
CA ASP A 208 15.79 -1.15 6.05
C ASP A 208 16.04 -2.35 6.98
N ARG A 209 15.80 -3.57 6.48
CA ARG A 209 15.90 -4.80 7.29
C ARG A 209 17.32 -5.13 7.71
N ASN A 210 18.33 -4.59 7.04
CA ASN A 210 19.74 -4.90 7.29
C ASN A 210 20.49 -3.71 7.90
N SER A 211 20.17 -2.49 7.44
CA SER A 211 20.96 -1.29 7.72
C SER A 211 20.26 -0.30 8.66
N GLY A 212 19.00 -0.60 9.05
CA GLY A 212 18.25 0.21 10.02
C GLY A 212 17.48 1.36 9.37
N LEU A 213 17.72 2.59 9.80
CA LEU A 213 16.95 3.76 9.39
C LEU A 213 17.77 4.67 8.48
N TYR A 214 17.21 5.01 7.33
CA TYR A 214 17.70 6.11 6.47
C TYR A 214 16.74 7.29 6.54
N ILE A 215 17.29 8.50 6.57
CA ILE A 215 16.54 9.75 6.42
C ILE A 215 17.07 10.43 5.17
N LEU A 216 16.22 10.55 4.16
CA LEU A 216 16.56 11.13 2.87
C LEU A 216 15.89 12.50 2.69
N ASN A 217 16.60 13.39 2.01
CA ASN A 217 16.01 14.59 1.42
C ASN A 217 15.82 14.35 -0.08
N VAL A 218 14.57 14.26 -0.51
CA VAL A 218 14.19 13.97 -1.90
C VAL A 218 13.76 15.23 -2.67
N SER A 219 13.97 16.43 -2.13
CA SER A 219 13.53 17.71 -2.74
C SER A 219 14.00 17.88 -4.18
N ALA A 220 15.21 17.40 -4.51
CA ALA A 220 15.74 17.49 -5.87
C ALA A 220 14.95 16.63 -6.87
N ALA A 221 14.45 15.47 -6.46
CA ALA A 221 13.64 14.60 -7.30
C ALA A 221 12.21 15.16 -7.52
N LEU A 222 11.72 15.99 -6.60
CA LEU A 222 10.38 16.60 -6.70
C LEU A 222 10.36 17.84 -7.61
N THR A 223 11.51 18.33 -8.06
CA THR A 223 11.64 19.53 -8.91
C THR A 223 12.19 19.21 -10.30
N SER A 224 12.41 17.95 -10.62
CA SER A 224 13.00 17.48 -11.89
C SER A 224 11.98 17.34 -13.02
#